data_57615f68e6bfdbf475c6acd7a18e6226
#
_entry.id   57615f68e6bfdbf475c6acd7a18e6226
#
_cell.length_a   1.000
_cell.length_b   1.000
_cell.length_c   1.000
_cell.angle_alpha   90.00
_cell.angle_beta   90.00
_cell.angle_gamma   90.00
#
_symmetry.space_group_name_H-M   'P 1'
#
loop_
_entity.id
_entity.type
_entity.pdbx_description
1 polymer ?
#
loop_
_entity_poly.entity_id
_entity_poly.type
_entity_poly.pdbx_seq_one_letter_code
_entity_poly.pdbx_strand_id
1 'polypeptide(L)'
;MVDGVLLLVDASEGAMPQTKFVTMKALKLGLKPIIVINKVDKLEGRPYEVQDEVFELFTALDANDDQLDFQTAFASAKNGWSGLTPDDSENKMDALFDLIVEHVPAPLGDIEAPFSMLATTLAVDPYLGRILTGRITSGIAKPNMVVKAISREGGLIETGRTTKLLAYRGLERIVIDSAVAGDIVAIAGLSTATVADTICDPIVEEPLDALPVDPPTLSMTFSINDSPFAGQEGKKVTSRMIRQRLLNEAE
;
A
#
# COMPACT_ATOMS: atom_id res chain seq x y z
N MET A 1 3.55 0.38 -5.22
CA MET A 1 4.73 0.42 -4.31
C MET A 1 5.41 -0.93 -4.15
N VAL A 2 4.77 -2.04 -4.42
CA VAL A 2 5.28 -3.40 -4.16
C VAL A 2 5.70 -4.09 -5.46
N ASP A 3 6.63 -5.05 -5.35
CA ASP A 3 7.14 -5.86 -6.46
C ASP A 3 6.52 -7.26 -6.47
N GLY A 4 5.88 -7.67 -5.38
CA GLY A 4 5.18 -8.94 -5.23
C GLY A 4 3.95 -8.83 -4.35
N VAL A 5 3.07 -9.80 -4.42
CA VAL A 5 1.81 -9.88 -3.65
C VAL A 5 1.65 -11.28 -3.08
N LEU A 6 1.38 -11.35 -1.78
CA LEU A 6 0.88 -12.56 -1.15
C LEU A 6 -0.64 -12.48 -1.10
N LEU A 7 -1.32 -13.33 -1.85
CA LEU A 7 -2.78 -13.43 -1.83
C LEU A 7 -3.21 -14.43 -0.76
N LEU A 8 -3.68 -13.89 0.36
CA LEU A 8 -4.09 -14.70 1.51
C LEU A 8 -5.54 -15.17 1.36
N VAL A 9 -5.77 -16.47 1.41
CA VAL A 9 -7.10 -17.10 1.28
C VAL A 9 -7.35 -18.03 2.45
N ASP A 10 -8.55 -18.02 3.01
CA ASP A 10 -8.96 -18.93 4.09
C ASP A 10 -9.28 -20.31 3.51
N ALA A 11 -8.67 -21.38 4.06
CA ALA A 11 -8.88 -22.76 3.62
C ALA A 11 -10.33 -23.26 3.76
N SER A 12 -11.15 -22.62 4.60
CA SER A 12 -12.56 -23.01 4.78
C SER A 12 -13.53 -22.15 3.97
N GLU A 13 -13.26 -20.83 3.86
CA GLU A 13 -14.17 -19.89 3.21
C GLU A 13 -13.91 -19.74 1.71
N GLY A 14 -12.65 -19.95 1.26
CA GLY A 14 -12.26 -19.78 -0.13
C GLY A 14 -12.10 -18.31 -0.54
N ALA A 15 -12.24 -18.06 -1.85
CA ALA A 15 -12.06 -16.75 -2.45
C ALA A 15 -13.27 -15.83 -2.21
N MET A 16 -13.14 -14.85 -1.34
CA MET A 16 -14.17 -13.88 -0.99
C MET A 16 -14.21 -12.67 -1.96
N PRO A 17 -15.27 -11.86 -2.00
CA PRO A 17 -15.36 -10.69 -2.89
C PRO A 17 -14.17 -9.73 -2.79
N GLN A 18 -13.63 -9.54 -1.60
CA GLN A 18 -12.45 -8.71 -1.37
C GLN A 18 -11.20 -9.33 -2.01
N THR A 19 -11.05 -10.67 -1.95
CA THR A 19 -10.01 -11.42 -2.64
C THR A 19 -10.05 -11.15 -4.14
N LYS A 20 -11.24 -11.23 -4.75
CA LYS A 20 -11.46 -10.92 -6.16
C LYS A 20 -11.01 -9.51 -6.52
N PHE A 21 -11.37 -8.52 -5.72
CA PHE A 21 -11.00 -7.11 -5.98
C PHE A 21 -9.49 -6.89 -5.93
N VAL A 22 -8.82 -7.41 -4.89
CA VAL A 22 -7.37 -7.28 -4.73
C VAL A 22 -6.63 -8.02 -5.84
N THR A 23 -7.06 -9.23 -6.18
CA THR A 23 -6.50 -10.03 -7.28
C THR A 23 -6.59 -9.28 -8.60
N MET A 24 -7.76 -8.74 -8.94
CA MET A 24 -7.95 -7.95 -10.16
C MET A 24 -6.97 -6.77 -10.25
N LYS A 25 -6.74 -6.06 -9.16
CA LYS A 25 -5.78 -4.93 -9.12
C LYS A 25 -4.34 -5.43 -9.27
N ALA A 26 -3.96 -6.52 -8.61
CA ALA A 26 -2.62 -7.11 -8.72
C ALA A 26 -2.31 -7.59 -10.15
N LEU A 27 -3.24 -8.32 -10.77
CA LEU A 27 -3.08 -8.82 -12.14
C LEU A 27 -2.97 -7.69 -13.16
N LYS A 28 -3.77 -6.62 -13.03
CA LYS A 28 -3.68 -5.42 -13.89
C LYS A 28 -2.34 -4.69 -13.78
N LEU A 29 -1.67 -4.78 -12.65
CA LEU A 29 -0.34 -4.23 -12.43
C LEU A 29 0.78 -5.16 -12.95
N GLY A 30 0.43 -6.30 -13.55
CA GLY A 30 1.40 -7.27 -14.05
C GLY A 30 2.09 -8.07 -12.94
N LEU A 31 1.61 -8.00 -11.70
CA LEU A 31 2.21 -8.76 -10.59
C LEU A 31 1.87 -10.25 -10.71
N LYS A 32 2.81 -11.08 -10.25
CA LYS A 32 2.62 -12.53 -10.06
C LYS A 32 2.32 -12.79 -8.58
N PRO A 33 1.08 -13.06 -8.18
CA PRO A 33 0.76 -13.35 -6.79
C PRO A 33 1.28 -14.71 -6.36
N ILE A 34 1.80 -14.80 -5.13
CA ILE A 34 2.00 -16.05 -4.42
C ILE A 34 0.73 -16.30 -3.59
N ILE A 35 0.14 -17.46 -3.75
CA ILE A 35 -1.08 -17.83 -3.03
C ILE A 35 -0.71 -18.41 -1.68
N VAL A 36 -1.34 -17.92 -0.62
CA VAL A 36 -1.18 -18.46 0.74
C VAL A 36 -2.54 -18.94 1.25
N ILE A 37 -2.75 -20.24 1.23
CA ILE A 37 -3.96 -20.86 1.77
C ILE A 37 -3.76 -21.05 3.27
N ASN A 38 -4.37 -20.16 4.04
CA ASN A 38 -4.20 -20.10 5.50
C ASN A 38 -5.33 -20.79 6.23
N LYS A 39 -5.10 -21.07 7.52
CA LYS A 39 -6.01 -21.77 8.42
C LYS A 39 -6.30 -23.22 8.02
N VAL A 40 -5.32 -23.90 7.44
CA VAL A 40 -5.44 -25.32 7.08
C VAL A 40 -5.61 -26.24 8.29
N ASP A 41 -5.34 -25.73 9.50
CA ASP A 41 -5.58 -26.42 10.77
C ASP A 41 -7.06 -26.53 11.17
N LYS A 42 -7.97 -25.87 10.46
CA LYS A 42 -9.40 -26.00 10.70
C LYS A 42 -9.93 -27.34 10.20
N LEU A 43 -10.83 -27.96 10.98
CA LEU A 43 -11.49 -29.22 10.61
C LEU A 43 -12.33 -29.14 9.32
N GLU A 44 -12.84 -27.95 9.02
CA GLU A 44 -13.65 -27.67 7.83
C GLU A 44 -12.79 -27.16 6.65
N GLY A 45 -11.45 -27.22 6.80
CA GLY A 45 -10.52 -26.78 5.76
C GLY A 45 -10.58 -27.70 4.54
N ARG A 46 -10.64 -27.11 3.36
CA ARG A 46 -10.62 -27.76 2.05
C ARG A 46 -9.54 -27.13 1.14
N PRO A 47 -8.28 -27.21 1.56
CA PRO A 47 -7.20 -26.40 0.97
C PRO A 47 -7.00 -26.63 -0.54
N TYR A 48 -7.10 -27.84 -1.02
CA TYR A 48 -6.95 -28.16 -2.46
C TYR A 48 -8.12 -27.62 -3.28
N GLU A 49 -9.37 -27.73 -2.79
CA GLU A 49 -10.53 -27.16 -3.47
C GLU A 49 -10.43 -25.63 -3.54
N VAL A 50 -9.92 -25.00 -2.47
CA VAL A 50 -9.70 -23.56 -2.44
C VAL A 50 -8.60 -23.13 -3.41
N GLN A 51 -7.57 -23.97 -3.61
CA GLN A 51 -6.55 -23.74 -4.64
C GLN A 51 -7.18 -23.73 -6.04
N ASP A 52 -8.05 -24.68 -6.32
CA ASP A 52 -8.79 -24.75 -7.60
C ASP A 52 -9.71 -23.52 -7.78
N GLU A 53 -10.44 -23.10 -6.73
CA GLU A 53 -11.26 -21.90 -6.75
C GLU A 53 -10.44 -20.63 -7.07
N VAL A 54 -9.22 -20.53 -6.55
CA VAL A 54 -8.31 -19.43 -6.85
C VAL A 54 -7.86 -19.48 -8.31
N PHE A 55 -7.54 -20.66 -8.83
CA PHE A 55 -7.19 -20.83 -10.25
C PHE A 55 -8.35 -20.41 -11.17
N GLU A 56 -9.58 -20.84 -10.86
CA GLU A 56 -10.78 -20.42 -11.58
C GLU A 56 -10.99 -18.89 -11.51
N LEU A 57 -10.74 -18.29 -10.33
CA LEU A 57 -10.82 -16.84 -10.16
C LEU A 57 -9.80 -16.10 -11.05
N PHE A 58 -8.55 -16.57 -11.13
CA PHE A 58 -7.52 -15.96 -11.98
C PHE A 58 -7.91 -16.07 -13.46
N THR A 59 -8.40 -17.24 -13.88
CA THR A 59 -8.91 -17.45 -15.24
C THR A 59 -10.07 -16.49 -15.56
N ALA A 60 -11.01 -16.32 -14.63
CA ALA A 60 -12.15 -15.41 -14.78
C ALA A 60 -11.76 -13.91 -14.79
N LEU A 61 -10.56 -13.59 -14.34
CA LEU A 61 -9.99 -12.23 -14.34
C LEU A 61 -9.01 -12.00 -15.49
N ASP A 62 -9.00 -12.89 -16.49
CA ASP A 62 -8.12 -12.83 -17.68
C ASP A 62 -6.63 -12.78 -17.33
N ALA A 63 -6.20 -13.55 -16.31
CA ALA A 63 -4.78 -13.72 -15.99
C ALA A 63 -4.04 -14.36 -17.18
N ASN A 64 -2.81 -13.90 -17.43
CA ASN A 64 -1.95 -14.50 -18.45
C ASN A 64 -1.31 -15.81 -17.95
N ASP A 65 -0.68 -16.57 -18.86
CA ASP A 65 -0.07 -17.87 -18.55
C ASP A 65 0.96 -17.77 -17.41
N ASP A 66 1.78 -16.73 -17.38
CA ASP A 66 2.74 -16.47 -16.32
C ASP A 66 2.09 -16.23 -14.95
N GLN A 67 0.91 -15.62 -14.92
CA GLN A 67 0.15 -15.35 -13.70
C GLN A 67 -0.66 -16.57 -13.26
N LEU A 68 -1.05 -17.45 -14.19
CA LEU A 68 -1.70 -18.72 -13.89
C LEU A 68 -0.73 -19.77 -13.33
N ASP A 69 0.57 -19.64 -13.62
CA ASP A 69 1.65 -20.45 -13.02
C ASP A 69 2.07 -19.89 -11.65
N PHE A 70 1.10 -19.65 -10.79
CA PHE A 70 1.35 -19.11 -9.45
C PHE A 70 1.82 -20.20 -8.47
N GLN A 71 2.66 -19.79 -7.53
CA GLN A 71 3.11 -20.66 -6.45
C GLN A 71 2.11 -20.63 -5.29
N THR A 72 1.95 -21.77 -4.60
CA THR A 72 1.05 -21.92 -3.46
C THR A 72 1.81 -22.37 -2.22
N ALA A 73 1.59 -21.67 -1.11
CA ALA A 73 1.94 -22.13 0.22
C ALA A 73 0.68 -22.41 1.04
N PHE A 74 0.74 -23.44 1.86
CA PHE A 74 -0.28 -23.78 2.84
C PHE A 74 0.21 -23.36 4.21
N ALA A 75 -0.66 -22.74 5.02
CA ALA A 75 -0.23 -22.17 6.28
C ALA A 75 -1.26 -22.30 7.40
N SER A 76 -0.74 -22.34 8.62
CA SER A 76 -1.49 -22.06 9.82
C SER A 76 -0.80 -20.92 10.58
N ALA A 77 -1.20 -19.67 10.29
CA ALA A 77 -0.61 -18.50 10.94
C ALA A 77 -0.82 -18.52 12.46
N LYS A 78 -1.92 -19.12 12.94
CA LYS A 78 -2.18 -19.30 14.37
C LYS A 78 -1.14 -20.20 15.04
N ASN A 79 -0.70 -21.25 14.35
CA ASN A 79 0.27 -22.21 14.85
C ASN A 79 1.69 -21.89 14.41
N GLY A 80 1.90 -20.84 13.59
CA GLY A 80 3.21 -20.31 13.20
C GLY A 80 3.98 -21.18 12.21
N TRP A 81 3.29 -21.85 11.26
CA TRP A 81 3.95 -22.68 10.26
C TRP A 81 3.40 -22.44 8.84
N SER A 82 4.22 -22.77 7.85
CA SER A 82 3.87 -22.87 6.44
C SER A 82 4.58 -24.05 5.80
N GLY A 83 3.98 -24.60 4.74
CA GLY A 83 4.51 -25.71 3.97
C GLY A 83 4.08 -25.64 2.50
N LEU A 84 4.66 -26.50 1.67
CA LEU A 84 4.25 -26.66 0.27
C LEU A 84 3.07 -27.61 0.12
N THR A 85 2.74 -28.35 1.16
CA THR A 85 1.54 -29.19 1.26
C THR A 85 0.78 -28.89 2.56
N PRO A 86 -0.53 -29.17 2.63
CA PRO A 86 -1.32 -28.93 3.85
C PRO A 86 -0.87 -29.77 5.05
N ASP A 87 -0.16 -30.88 4.79
CA ASP A 87 0.30 -31.81 5.83
C ASP A 87 1.68 -31.48 6.38
N ASP A 88 2.39 -30.52 5.76
CA ASP A 88 3.70 -30.05 6.21
C ASP A 88 3.56 -29.17 7.46
N SER A 89 3.50 -29.82 8.62
CA SER A 89 3.33 -29.13 9.92
C SER A 89 4.65 -28.90 10.68
N GLU A 90 5.77 -28.74 10.00
CA GLU A 90 7.00 -28.30 10.63
C GLU A 90 6.79 -26.86 11.17
N ASN A 91 6.91 -26.65 12.48
CA ASN A 91 6.63 -25.37 13.17
C ASN A 91 7.57 -24.21 12.72
N LYS A 92 7.54 -23.89 11.40
CA LYS A 92 8.38 -22.89 10.77
C LYS A 92 7.65 -22.23 9.61
N MET A 93 8.02 -21.00 9.33
CA MET A 93 7.51 -20.22 8.19
C MET A 93 8.48 -20.23 7.00
N ASP A 94 9.53 -21.04 7.05
CA ASP A 94 10.64 -21.03 6.07
C ASP A 94 10.13 -21.25 4.65
N ALA A 95 9.22 -22.21 4.44
CA ALA A 95 8.67 -22.51 3.11
C ALA A 95 8.03 -21.29 2.43
N LEU A 96 7.30 -20.45 3.17
CA LEU A 96 6.75 -19.20 2.64
C LEU A 96 7.82 -18.17 2.36
N PHE A 97 8.82 -18.03 3.24
CA PHE A 97 9.90 -17.08 3.05
C PHE A 97 10.79 -17.47 1.86
N ASP A 98 11.06 -18.75 1.68
CA ASP A 98 11.81 -19.25 0.54
C ASP A 98 11.07 -18.97 -0.79
N LEU A 99 9.76 -19.19 -0.84
CA LEU A 99 8.94 -18.83 -1.99
C LEU A 99 8.99 -17.33 -2.29
N ILE A 100 8.94 -16.47 -1.27
CA ILE A 100 9.04 -15.02 -1.46
C ILE A 100 10.40 -14.65 -2.07
N VAL A 101 11.50 -15.18 -1.51
CA VAL A 101 12.86 -14.88 -1.99
C VAL A 101 13.09 -15.38 -3.41
N GLU A 102 12.50 -16.53 -3.77
CA GLU A 102 12.66 -17.14 -5.09
C GLU A 102 11.82 -16.45 -6.17
N HIS A 103 10.57 -16.05 -5.84
CA HIS A 103 9.59 -15.63 -6.85
C HIS A 103 9.31 -14.12 -6.88
N VAL A 104 9.63 -13.37 -5.83
CA VAL A 104 9.46 -11.91 -5.84
C VAL A 104 10.75 -11.27 -6.35
N PRO A 105 10.70 -10.50 -7.45
CA PRO A 105 11.89 -9.84 -7.98
C PRO A 105 12.41 -8.79 -7.00
N ALA A 106 13.73 -8.60 -7.00
CA ALA A 106 14.35 -7.52 -6.26
C ALA A 106 13.87 -6.15 -6.80
N PRO A 107 13.78 -5.12 -5.94
CA PRO A 107 13.42 -3.77 -6.39
C PRO A 107 14.34 -3.28 -7.50
N LEU A 108 13.76 -2.77 -8.57
CA LEU A 108 14.47 -2.12 -9.65
C LEU A 108 14.53 -0.62 -9.42
N GLY A 109 15.70 -0.01 -9.67
CA GLY A 109 15.86 1.43 -9.61
C GLY A 109 17.32 1.84 -9.85
N ASP A 110 17.51 2.98 -10.51
CA ASP A 110 18.83 3.56 -10.75
C ASP A 110 19.19 4.51 -9.60
N ILE A 111 20.18 4.12 -8.79
CA ILE A 111 20.65 4.89 -7.63
C ILE A 111 21.41 6.14 -8.06
N GLU A 112 22.06 6.11 -9.23
CA GLU A 112 22.87 7.23 -9.75
C GLU A 112 22.02 8.29 -10.48
N ALA A 113 20.78 7.96 -10.81
CA ALA A 113 19.85 8.91 -11.42
C ALA A 113 19.37 9.97 -10.42
N PRO A 114 18.83 11.12 -10.89
CA PRO A 114 18.18 12.10 -10.03
C PRO A 114 17.06 11.49 -9.19
N PHE A 115 16.93 11.96 -7.96
CA PHE A 115 15.89 11.48 -7.04
C PHE A 115 14.49 11.69 -7.60
N SER A 116 13.67 10.64 -7.57
CA SER A 116 12.23 10.72 -7.82
C SER A 116 11.45 9.69 -6.98
N MET A 117 10.29 10.09 -6.51
CA MET A 117 9.37 9.31 -5.69
C MET A 117 7.92 9.67 -6.04
N LEU A 118 7.08 8.66 -6.26
CA LEU A 118 5.63 8.84 -6.37
C LEU A 118 5.00 8.84 -4.98
N ALA A 119 4.33 9.92 -4.60
CA ALA A 119 3.56 9.99 -3.36
C ALA A 119 2.31 9.11 -3.46
N THR A 120 2.19 8.10 -2.60
CA THR A 120 1.09 7.11 -2.65
C THR A 120 0.12 7.28 -1.50
N THR A 121 0.61 7.68 -0.32
CA THR A 121 -0.24 7.97 0.83
C THR A 121 0.16 9.29 1.49
N LEU A 122 -0.84 9.99 2.01
CA LEU A 122 -0.69 11.21 2.78
C LEU A 122 -1.12 10.95 4.22
N ALA A 123 -0.30 11.40 5.17
CA ALA A 123 -0.65 11.48 6.58
C ALA A 123 -0.36 12.90 7.08
N VAL A 124 -1.03 13.31 8.14
CA VAL A 124 -0.78 14.61 8.80
C VAL A 124 -0.31 14.34 10.22
N ASP A 125 0.84 14.89 10.55
CA ASP A 125 1.41 14.86 11.90
C ASP A 125 1.33 16.26 12.53
N PRO A 126 0.94 16.40 13.81
CA PRO A 126 0.83 17.70 14.46
C PRO A 126 2.13 18.51 14.50
N TYR A 127 3.28 17.86 14.46
CA TYR A 127 4.60 18.51 14.56
C TYR A 127 5.34 18.57 13.23
N LEU A 128 5.17 17.58 12.36
CA LEU A 128 5.87 17.49 11.08
C LEU A 128 5.04 18.01 9.90
N GLY A 129 3.75 18.27 10.12
CA GLY A 129 2.83 18.64 9.05
C GLY A 129 2.49 17.48 8.13
N ARG A 130 2.44 17.71 6.84
CA ARG A 130 2.19 16.69 5.82
C ARG A 130 3.35 15.71 5.72
N ILE A 131 3.02 14.43 5.73
CA ILE A 131 3.96 13.32 5.54
C ILE A 131 3.50 12.53 4.33
N LEU A 132 4.29 12.57 3.28
CA LEU A 132 4.04 11.86 2.04
C LEU A 132 4.84 10.57 2.02
N THR A 133 4.15 9.44 1.91
CA THR A 133 4.80 8.12 1.82
C THR A 133 4.74 7.62 0.39
N GLY A 134 5.86 7.09 -0.09
CA GLY A 134 5.96 6.53 -1.42
C GLY A 134 7.18 5.66 -1.57
N ARG A 135 7.31 5.03 -2.74
CA ARG A 135 8.50 4.30 -3.13
C ARG A 135 9.43 5.22 -3.92
N ILE A 136 10.70 5.18 -3.60
CA ILE A 136 11.74 5.86 -4.40
C ILE A 136 11.91 5.08 -5.71
N THR A 137 11.68 5.74 -6.82
CA THR A 137 11.81 5.14 -8.15
C THR A 137 13.24 5.25 -8.66
N SER A 138 13.91 6.37 -8.37
CA SER A 138 15.31 6.61 -8.76
C SER A 138 16.02 7.48 -7.74
N GLY A 139 17.33 7.39 -7.73
CA GLY A 139 18.23 8.24 -6.94
C GLY A 139 18.25 7.92 -5.45
N ILE A 140 18.64 8.91 -4.67
CA ILE A 140 18.83 8.83 -3.22
C ILE A 140 18.07 9.95 -2.53
N ALA A 141 17.22 9.61 -1.57
CA ALA A 141 16.58 10.58 -0.67
C ALA A 141 17.46 10.84 0.55
N LYS A 142 17.56 12.12 0.97
CA LYS A 142 18.27 12.56 2.18
C LYS A 142 17.47 13.65 2.89
N PRO A 143 17.61 13.83 4.21
CA PRO A 143 17.11 15.00 4.90
C PRO A 143 17.76 16.28 4.37
N ASN A 144 17.04 17.40 4.44
CA ASN A 144 17.47 18.75 4.01
C ASN A 144 17.79 18.91 2.50
N MET A 145 17.53 17.92 1.65
CA MET A 145 17.67 18.11 0.21
C MET A 145 16.56 19.02 -0.35
N VAL A 146 16.89 19.75 -1.40
CA VAL A 146 15.91 20.54 -2.16
C VAL A 146 15.14 19.59 -3.05
N VAL A 147 13.82 19.66 -3.00
CA VAL A 147 12.92 18.88 -3.82
C VAL A 147 11.83 19.76 -4.40
N LYS A 148 11.24 19.34 -5.51
CA LYS A 148 10.00 19.89 -6.03
C LYS A 148 8.92 18.82 -6.09
N ALA A 149 7.67 19.26 -6.03
CA ALA A 149 6.51 18.44 -6.29
C ALA A 149 5.93 18.82 -7.66
N ILE A 150 5.69 17.82 -8.49
CA ILE A 150 5.09 17.95 -9.82
C ILE A 150 3.75 17.20 -9.79
N SER A 151 2.69 17.86 -10.30
CA SER A 151 1.39 17.21 -10.44
C SER A 151 1.45 16.12 -11.52
N ARG A 152 0.46 15.25 -11.51
CA ARG A 152 0.30 14.20 -12.51
C ARG A 152 0.25 14.72 -13.95
N GLU A 153 -0.24 15.95 -14.15
CA GLU A 153 -0.31 16.62 -15.45
C GLU A 153 0.99 17.37 -15.82
N GLY A 154 2.04 17.28 -15.02
CA GLY A 154 3.33 17.91 -15.23
C GLY A 154 3.45 19.34 -14.71
N GLY A 155 2.43 19.85 -14.01
CA GLY A 155 2.47 21.19 -13.40
C GLY A 155 3.32 21.22 -12.13
N LEU A 156 4.16 22.25 -11.97
CA LEU A 156 4.89 22.48 -10.71
C LEU A 156 3.90 22.89 -9.62
N ILE A 157 3.87 22.16 -8.51
CA ILE A 157 3.02 22.42 -7.34
C ILE A 157 3.77 23.30 -6.34
N GLU A 158 4.92 22.83 -5.88
CA GLU A 158 5.75 23.57 -4.92
C GLU A 158 7.21 23.13 -5.04
N THR A 159 8.09 23.96 -4.52
CA THR A 159 9.50 23.64 -4.27
C THR A 159 9.78 23.82 -2.79
N GLY A 160 10.40 22.80 -2.18
CA GLY A 160 10.64 22.80 -0.74
C GLY A 160 11.91 22.07 -0.37
N ARG A 161 12.06 21.80 0.91
CA ARG A 161 13.14 20.97 1.46
C ARG A 161 12.56 19.86 2.29
N THR A 162 13.11 18.67 2.13
CA THR A 162 12.81 17.55 3.03
C THR A 162 13.28 17.91 4.44
N THR A 163 12.38 17.96 5.40
CA THR A 163 12.72 18.23 6.81
C THR A 163 13.11 16.95 7.52
N LYS A 164 12.38 15.86 7.26
CA LYS A 164 12.67 14.52 7.79
C LYS A 164 12.42 13.46 6.76
N LEU A 165 13.25 12.43 6.83
CA LEU A 165 13.09 11.18 6.10
C LEU A 165 12.83 10.07 7.12
N LEU A 166 11.75 9.31 6.91
CA LEU A 166 11.29 8.28 7.82
C LEU A 166 11.18 6.95 7.06
N ALA A 167 11.58 5.86 7.70
CA ALA A 167 11.34 4.51 7.22
C ALA A 167 10.49 3.73 8.22
N TYR A 168 9.87 2.66 7.76
CA TYR A 168 9.15 1.74 8.62
C TYR A 168 10.07 0.63 9.10
N ARG A 169 10.09 0.39 10.41
CA ARG A 169 10.72 -0.77 11.04
C ARG A 169 9.66 -1.48 11.88
N GLY A 170 9.15 -2.58 11.36
CA GLY A 170 7.93 -3.18 11.87
C GLY A 170 6.76 -2.19 11.75
N LEU A 171 6.13 -1.84 12.87
CA LEU A 171 5.01 -0.90 12.92
C LEU A 171 5.43 0.55 13.23
N GLU A 172 6.71 0.78 13.55
CA GLU A 172 7.20 2.09 13.96
C GLU A 172 7.85 2.85 12.80
N ARG A 173 7.66 4.17 12.80
CA ARG A 173 8.36 5.09 11.91
C ARG A 173 9.63 5.57 12.59
N ILE A 174 10.77 5.28 12.00
CA ILE A 174 12.07 5.74 12.48
C ILE A 174 12.67 6.77 11.53
N VAL A 175 13.42 7.72 12.08
CA VAL A 175 14.18 8.68 11.27
C VAL A 175 15.39 7.97 10.69
N ILE A 176 15.66 8.19 9.41
CA ILE A 176 16.82 7.67 8.68
C ILE A 176 17.58 8.80 7.99
N ASP A 177 18.88 8.58 7.75
CA ASP A 177 19.77 9.57 7.14
C ASP A 177 19.79 9.50 5.61
N SER A 178 19.42 8.36 5.04
CA SER A 178 19.34 8.16 3.58
C SER A 178 18.48 6.97 3.24
N ALA A 179 17.91 6.99 2.03
CA ALA A 179 17.22 5.87 1.41
C ALA A 179 17.48 5.90 -0.10
N VAL A 180 17.46 4.74 -0.73
CA VAL A 180 17.83 4.56 -2.13
C VAL A 180 16.64 4.12 -2.98
N ALA A 181 16.79 4.15 -4.29
CA ALA A 181 15.81 3.61 -5.22
C ALA A 181 15.37 2.18 -4.82
N GLY A 182 14.07 1.95 -4.80
CA GLY A 182 13.43 0.72 -4.31
C GLY A 182 12.89 0.81 -2.88
N ASP A 183 13.43 1.68 -2.03
CA ASP A 183 12.96 1.86 -0.65
C ASP A 183 11.59 2.54 -0.60
N ILE A 184 10.79 2.14 0.39
CA ILE A 184 9.54 2.83 0.74
C ILE A 184 9.82 3.74 1.93
N VAL A 185 9.63 5.03 1.72
CA VAL A 185 9.92 6.07 2.72
C VAL A 185 8.78 7.05 2.89
N ALA A 186 8.78 7.74 4.02
CA ALA A 186 7.90 8.85 4.28
C ALA A 186 8.72 10.15 4.40
N ILE A 187 8.31 11.16 3.65
CA ILE A 187 9.00 12.46 3.56
C ILE A 187 8.10 13.54 4.16
N ALA A 188 8.67 14.35 5.06
CA ALA A 188 8.06 15.56 5.57
C ALA A 188 8.80 16.81 5.02
N GLY A 189 8.10 17.94 4.94
CA GLY A 189 8.69 19.23 4.54
C GLY A 189 8.02 19.90 3.34
N LEU A 190 7.02 19.25 2.76
CA LEU A 190 6.16 19.82 1.72
C LEU A 190 4.80 20.17 2.33
N SER A 191 4.19 21.26 1.83
CA SER A 191 2.96 21.83 2.42
C SER A 191 1.71 21.62 1.59
N THR A 192 1.84 21.51 0.28
CA THR A 192 0.73 21.44 -0.68
C THR A 192 0.67 20.12 -1.46
N ALA A 193 1.82 19.46 -1.66
CA ALA A 193 1.90 18.19 -2.36
C ALA A 193 0.97 17.12 -1.76
N THR A 194 0.39 16.29 -2.61
CA THR A 194 -0.63 15.30 -2.25
C THR A 194 -0.36 13.93 -2.89
N VAL A 195 -1.32 13.03 -2.74
CA VAL A 195 -1.27 11.68 -3.35
C VAL A 195 -1.27 11.80 -4.88
N ALA A 196 -0.51 10.91 -5.53
CA ALA A 196 -0.25 10.87 -6.97
C ALA A 196 0.67 11.98 -7.52
N ASP A 197 1.18 12.87 -6.67
CA ASP A 197 2.21 13.81 -7.07
C ASP A 197 3.59 13.16 -7.07
N THR A 198 4.46 13.63 -7.97
CA THR A 198 5.86 13.22 -8.04
C THR A 198 6.71 14.17 -7.20
N ILE A 199 7.41 13.64 -6.21
CA ILE A 199 8.41 14.37 -5.43
C ILE A 199 9.77 14.03 -6.00
N CYS A 200 10.49 15.03 -6.48
CA CYS A 200 11.74 14.79 -7.21
C CYS A 200 12.78 15.87 -7.03
N ASP A 201 14.00 15.57 -7.49
CA ASP A 201 15.07 16.56 -7.65
C ASP A 201 14.61 17.68 -8.60
N PRO A 202 15.00 18.94 -8.37
CA PRO A 202 14.63 20.06 -9.24
C PRO A 202 14.96 19.89 -10.74
N ILE A 203 15.91 19.03 -11.08
CA ILE A 203 16.31 18.75 -12.46
C ILE A 203 15.31 17.84 -13.22
N VAL A 204 14.49 17.07 -12.51
CA VAL A 204 13.52 16.15 -13.13
C VAL A 204 12.34 16.95 -13.68
N GLU A 205 12.03 16.84 -14.96
CA GLU A 205 10.99 17.62 -15.61
C GLU A 205 9.67 16.85 -15.77
N GLU A 206 9.74 15.52 -15.91
CA GLU A 206 8.58 14.67 -16.16
C GLU A 206 8.06 14.02 -14.88
N PRO A 207 6.73 14.01 -14.66
CA PRO A 207 6.13 13.30 -13.54
C PRO A 207 6.23 11.79 -13.74
N LEU A 208 6.25 11.05 -12.64
CA LEU A 208 6.10 9.60 -12.65
C LEU A 208 4.66 9.20 -13.00
N ASP A 209 4.52 8.06 -13.68
CA ASP A 209 3.21 7.49 -13.98
C ASP A 209 2.44 7.18 -12.70
N ALA A 210 1.30 7.82 -12.53
CA ALA A 210 0.39 7.58 -11.42
C ALA A 210 -0.92 6.99 -11.90
N LEU A 211 -1.39 5.95 -11.22
CA LEU A 211 -2.73 5.42 -11.48
C LEU A 211 -3.79 6.47 -11.14
N PRO A 212 -4.85 6.59 -11.95
CA PRO A 212 -5.95 7.48 -11.62
C PRO A 212 -6.60 7.05 -10.30
N VAL A 213 -6.89 8.01 -9.45
CA VAL A 213 -7.74 7.79 -8.28
C VAL A 213 -9.16 7.54 -8.79
N ASP A 214 -9.77 6.45 -8.34
CA ASP A 214 -11.16 6.15 -8.72
C ASP A 214 -12.07 7.29 -8.24
N PRO A 215 -13.07 7.71 -9.06
CA PRO A 215 -13.98 8.79 -8.66
C PRO A 215 -14.81 8.36 -7.42
N PRO A 216 -15.22 9.32 -6.58
CA PRO A 216 -16.04 9.01 -5.42
C PRO A 216 -17.38 8.39 -5.84
N THR A 217 -17.73 7.27 -5.20
CA THR A 217 -18.96 6.51 -5.50
C THR A 217 -20.13 6.85 -4.58
N LEU A 218 -19.86 7.54 -3.47
CA LEU A 218 -20.84 7.90 -2.45
C LEU A 218 -20.73 9.38 -2.10
N SER A 219 -21.88 9.99 -1.81
CA SER A 219 -21.96 11.31 -1.19
C SER A 219 -22.66 11.21 0.16
N MET A 220 -22.20 11.99 1.14
CA MET A 220 -22.77 12.01 2.47
C MET A 220 -22.95 13.45 2.94
N THR A 221 -24.09 13.74 3.58
CA THR A 221 -24.35 15.04 4.16
C THR A 221 -24.10 14.99 5.68
N PHE A 222 -23.29 15.92 6.16
CA PHE A 222 -23.05 16.13 7.58
C PHE A 222 -23.83 17.35 8.05
N SER A 223 -24.72 17.18 9.03
CA SER A 223 -25.47 18.25 9.66
C SER A 223 -25.21 18.31 11.16
N ILE A 224 -25.61 19.41 11.77
CA ILE A 224 -25.59 19.51 13.23
C ILE A 224 -26.66 18.57 13.82
N ASN A 225 -26.38 18.11 15.04
CA ASN A 225 -27.38 17.39 15.81
C ASN A 225 -28.35 18.41 16.44
N ASP A 226 -29.59 18.43 15.97
CA ASP A 226 -30.70 19.30 16.46
C ASP A 226 -31.60 18.60 17.49
N SER A 227 -31.20 17.42 17.97
CA SER A 227 -31.89 16.71 19.05
C SER A 227 -31.89 17.53 20.34
N PRO A 228 -32.94 17.41 21.17
CA PRO A 228 -32.99 18.02 22.51
C PRO A 228 -31.84 17.61 23.45
N PHE A 229 -31.16 16.51 23.13
CA PHE A 229 -29.98 16.00 23.86
C PHE A 229 -28.64 16.48 23.27
N ALA A 230 -28.66 17.31 22.23
CA ALA A 230 -27.45 17.82 21.62
C ALA A 230 -26.60 18.60 22.63
N GLY A 231 -25.30 18.29 22.69
CA GLY A 231 -24.35 18.98 23.57
C GLY A 231 -24.24 18.42 24.99
N GLN A 232 -25.01 17.40 25.39
CA GLN A 232 -24.89 16.78 26.69
C GLN A 232 -23.64 15.92 26.83
N GLU A 233 -23.26 15.20 25.78
CA GLU A 233 -22.10 14.30 25.77
C GLU A 233 -20.89 14.87 24.97
N GLY A 234 -21.03 16.06 24.38
CA GLY A 234 -19.95 16.69 23.62
C GLY A 234 -20.23 18.13 23.28
N LYS A 235 -19.17 18.94 23.25
CA LYS A 235 -19.25 20.38 22.97
C LYS A 235 -18.94 20.75 21.51
N LYS A 236 -18.51 19.79 20.68
CA LYS A 236 -18.10 20.00 19.28
C LYS A 236 -19.26 19.79 18.31
N VAL A 237 -20.36 20.49 18.48
CA VAL A 237 -21.64 20.24 17.79
C VAL A 237 -22.06 21.37 16.83
N THR A 238 -21.21 22.36 16.60
CA THR A 238 -21.56 23.50 15.72
C THR A 238 -21.20 23.21 14.26
N SER A 239 -22.01 23.72 13.33
CA SER A 239 -21.75 23.60 11.88
C SER A 239 -20.37 24.09 11.47
N ARG A 240 -19.85 25.13 12.10
CA ARG A 240 -18.50 25.67 11.86
C ARG A 240 -17.43 24.64 12.21
N MET A 241 -17.56 23.93 13.32
CA MET A 241 -16.59 22.91 13.74
C MET A 241 -16.63 21.69 12.86
N ILE A 242 -17.83 21.23 12.47
CA ILE A 242 -18.01 20.15 11.52
C ILE A 242 -17.36 20.52 10.18
N ARG A 243 -17.69 21.70 9.65
CA ARG A 243 -17.10 22.19 8.39
C ARG A 243 -15.55 22.24 8.44
N GLN A 244 -14.99 22.80 9.52
CA GLN A 244 -13.54 22.86 9.68
C GLN A 244 -12.91 21.48 9.72
N ARG A 245 -13.55 20.53 10.43
CA ARG A 245 -13.05 19.15 10.48
C ARG A 245 -13.08 18.48 9.10
N LEU A 246 -14.18 18.65 8.37
CA LEU A 246 -14.33 18.08 7.02
C LEU A 246 -13.31 18.68 6.03
N LEU A 247 -13.06 19.98 6.08
CA LEU A 247 -12.05 20.60 5.23
C LEU A 247 -10.65 20.09 5.56
N ASN A 248 -10.32 19.95 6.84
CA ASN A 248 -9.01 19.40 7.25
C ASN A 248 -8.80 17.94 6.86
N GLU A 249 -9.88 17.16 6.70
CA GLU A 249 -9.79 15.77 6.23
C GLU A 249 -9.78 15.66 4.70
N ALA A 250 -10.22 16.70 4.00
CA ALA A 250 -10.28 16.75 2.53
C ALA A 250 -8.97 17.28 1.90
N GLU A 251 -8.13 17.94 2.71
CA GLU A 251 -6.78 18.41 2.33
C GLU A 251 -5.72 17.31 2.51
#